data_f82e07ac63a6b52149b211b6aa1dc45b
#
_entry.id   f82e07ac63a6b52149b211b6aa1dc45b
#
_cell.length_a   1.000
_cell.length_b   1.000
_cell.length_c   1.000
_cell.angle_alpha   90.00
_cell.angle_beta   90.00
_cell.angle_gamma   90.00
#
_symmetry.space_group_name_H-M   'P 1'
#
loop_
_entity.id
_entity.type
_entity.pdbx_description
1 polymer ?
#
loop_
_entity_poly.entity_id
_entity_poly.type
_entity_poly.pdbx_seq_one_letter_code
_entity_poly.pdbx_strand_id
1 'polypeptide(L)'
;MKRGTLKAVTKIDRIDGPFGWTIVRDVHVLILHEAGSYHWLETWLDGHRTSLGDPLPGEMWFVPAGHVHRAEAKGGSVRFVEIEIPSALLAVPSGARPIAAYQDRMMAALVAAVAADEAGAGDALLALLHETLARRVAPPVPPAIAPRIDDLMASIQTQLETPITVEEMAAEVGMSVNSLITNFARATGWTPAQYMLHQRLRRACWFLANRPLSVAEIAFATGFSSHAHLCAAFRRKLAMSPGEWRAFAKGRAELDG
;
A
#
# COMPACT_ATOMS: atom_id res chain seq x y z
N MET A 1 2.83 18.22 -31.95
CA MET A 1 3.17 17.11 -31.02
C MET A 1 1.88 16.66 -30.33
N LYS A 2 1.44 15.42 -30.55
CA LYS A 2 0.30 14.88 -29.80
C LYS A 2 0.73 14.81 -28.34
N ARG A 3 0.08 15.54 -27.44
CA ARG A 3 0.23 15.33 -25.98
C ARG A 3 -0.12 13.87 -25.72
N GLY A 4 0.76 13.13 -25.07
CA GLY A 4 0.51 11.74 -24.70
C GLY A 4 -0.79 11.68 -23.89
N THR A 5 -1.56 10.64 -24.10
CA THR A 5 -2.83 10.41 -23.37
C THR A 5 -2.55 9.42 -22.22
N LEU A 6 -3.21 9.58 -21.10
CA LEU A 6 -3.22 8.56 -20.05
C LEU A 6 -3.86 7.29 -20.62
N LYS A 7 -3.29 6.14 -20.27
CA LYS A 7 -3.85 4.86 -20.66
C LYS A 7 -4.22 4.08 -19.41
N ALA A 8 -5.50 3.88 -19.18
CA ALA A 8 -6.01 3.09 -18.07
C ALA A 8 -6.38 1.69 -18.54
N VAL A 9 -6.02 0.67 -17.75
CA VAL A 9 -6.37 -0.74 -17.97
C VAL A 9 -6.73 -1.39 -16.65
N THR A 10 -7.92 -1.98 -16.58
CA THR A 10 -8.28 -2.86 -15.46
C THR A 10 -7.68 -4.24 -15.70
N LYS A 11 -6.97 -4.76 -14.71
CA LYS A 11 -6.31 -6.07 -14.75
C LYS A 11 -6.77 -6.95 -13.61
N ILE A 12 -6.76 -8.25 -13.86
CA ILE A 12 -6.97 -9.28 -12.84
C ILE A 12 -5.76 -10.22 -12.91
N ASP A 13 -4.99 -10.26 -11.83
CA ASP A 13 -3.92 -11.24 -11.67
C ASP A 13 -4.42 -12.41 -10.83
N ARG A 14 -4.19 -13.64 -11.31
CA ARG A 14 -4.42 -14.89 -10.57
C ARG A 14 -3.09 -15.59 -10.43
N ILE A 15 -2.71 -15.90 -9.20
CA ILE A 15 -1.43 -16.54 -8.86
C ILE A 15 -1.73 -17.80 -8.05
N ASP A 16 -1.38 -18.97 -8.59
CA ASP A 16 -1.63 -20.25 -7.94
C ASP A 16 -0.48 -20.71 -7.01
N GLY A 17 0.70 -20.09 -7.13
CA GLY A 17 1.89 -20.44 -6.36
C GLY A 17 2.81 -19.26 -6.10
N PRO A 18 4.06 -19.49 -5.69
CA PRO A 18 5.07 -18.45 -5.61
C PRO A 18 5.37 -17.87 -7.00
N PHE A 19 5.28 -16.57 -7.15
CA PHE A 19 5.53 -15.86 -8.40
C PHE A 19 6.25 -14.53 -8.15
N GLY A 20 7.24 -14.22 -8.96
CA GLY A 20 7.97 -12.97 -8.89
C GLY A 20 8.07 -12.31 -10.25
N TRP A 21 8.04 -10.97 -10.24
CA TRP A 21 8.23 -10.17 -11.45
C TRP A 21 9.11 -8.96 -11.19
N THR A 22 9.77 -8.53 -12.25
CA THR A 22 10.54 -7.28 -12.27
C THR A 22 10.14 -6.49 -13.49
N ILE A 23 9.78 -5.24 -13.29
CA ILE A 23 9.31 -4.34 -14.35
C ILE A 23 10.17 -3.08 -14.34
N VAL A 24 10.61 -2.66 -15.54
CA VAL A 24 11.15 -1.34 -15.80
C VAL A 24 10.37 -0.77 -16.98
N ARG A 25 9.83 0.43 -16.84
CA ARG A 25 9.07 1.10 -17.90
C ARG A 25 9.58 2.51 -18.13
N ASP A 26 9.42 3.01 -19.34
CA ASP A 26 9.73 4.39 -19.77
C ASP A 26 8.61 5.39 -19.48
N VAL A 27 7.49 4.90 -18.92
CA VAL A 27 6.34 5.66 -18.44
C VAL A 27 6.19 5.53 -16.94
N HIS A 28 5.56 6.50 -16.29
CA HIS A 28 5.14 6.33 -14.90
C HIS A 28 3.93 5.39 -14.85
N VAL A 29 3.82 4.63 -13.78
CA VAL A 29 2.69 3.72 -13.55
C VAL A 29 2.05 4.02 -12.22
N LEU A 30 0.73 4.28 -12.24
CA LEU A 30 -0.10 4.35 -11.04
C LEU A 30 -1.00 3.11 -10.99
N ILE A 31 -0.95 2.39 -9.89
CA ILE A 31 -1.73 1.19 -9.66
C ILE A 31 -2.69 1.45 -8.51
N LEU A 32 -3.99 1.20 -8.72
CA LEU A 32 -5.03 1.22 -7.68
C LEU A 32 -5.55 -0.20 -7.48
N HIS A 33 -5.37 -0.74 -6.29
CA HIS A 33 -6.01 -2.00 -5.92
C HIS A 33 -7.51 -1.79 -5.65
N GLU A 34 -8.34 -2.49 -6.41
CA GLU A 34 -9.79 -2.41 -6.25
C GLU A 34 -10.31 -3.54 -5.36
N ALA A 35 -9.71 -4.72 -5.48
CA ALA A 35 -10.27 -5.91 -4.89
C ALA A 35 -9.32 -7.10 -4.89
N GLY A 36 -9.70 -8.12 -4.12
CA GLY A 36 -8.97 -9.37 -4.01
C GLY A 36 -7.83 -9.27 -2.99
N SER A 37 -7.05 -10.33 -2.90
CA SER A 37 -5.91 -10.42 -2.01
C SER A 37 -4.89 -11.40 -2.57
N TYR A 38 -3.62 -11.16 -2.29
CA TYR A 38 -2.60 -12.19 -2.33
C TYR A 38 -2.51 -12.87 -0.96
N HIS A 39 -2.11 -14.13 -0.89
CA HIS A 39 -1.79 -14.75 0.39
C HIS A 39 -0.54 -14.12 1.02
N TRP A 40 0.34 -13.59 0.18
CA TRP A 40 1.52 -12.85 0.56
C TRP A 40 2.01 -12.01 -0.62
N LEU A 41 2.42 -10.76 -0.34
CA LEU A 41 3.02 -9.86 -1.31
C LEU A 41 4.17 -9.09 -0.67
N GLU A 42 5.27 -9.00 -1.38
CA GLU A 42 6.42 -8.17 -1.03
C GLU A 42 6.85 -7.37 -2.27
N THR A 43 7.15 -6.09 -2.09
CA THR A 43 7.49 -5.20 -3.19
C THR A 43 8.74 -4.39 -2.89
N TRP A 44 9.53 -4.18 -3.93
CA TRP A 44 10.74 -3.34 -3.89
C TRP A 44 10.73 -2.32 -5.01
N LEU A 45 11.31 -1.16 -4.75
CA LEU A 45 11.64 -0.16 -5.75
C LEU A 45 13.14 0.14 -5.65
N ASP A 46 13.87 -0.02 -6.76
CA ASP A 46 15.33 0.15 -6.82
C ASP A 46 16.10 -0.63 -5.73
N GLY A 47 15.63 -1.84 -5.42
CA GLY A 47 16.22 -2.70 -4.40
C GLY A 47 15.78 -2.39 -2.96
N HIS A 48 15.08 -1.29 -2.71
CA HIS A 48 14.54 -0.94 -1.39
C HIS A 48 13.14 -1.51 -1.21
N ARG A 49 12.90 -2.21 -0.11
CA ARG A 49 11.58 -2.74 0.23
C ARG A 49 10.58 -1.61 0.43
N THR A 50 9.46 -1.62 -0.30
CA THR A 50 8.43 -0.57 -0.26
C THR A 50 7.14 -1.01 0.40
N SER A 51 6.81 -2.30 0.32
CA SER A 51 5.64 -2.85 0.98
C SER A 51 5.86 -4.30 1.36
N LEU A 52 5.20 -4.70 2.42
CA LEU A 52 5.15 -6.08 2.90
C LEU A 52 3.73 -6.38 3.35
N GLY A 53 3.13 -7.42 2.76
CA GLY A 53 1.79 -7.91 3.06
C GLY A 53 0.77 -7.62 1.97
N ASP A 54 -0.43 -8.12 2.21
CA ASP A 54 -1.57 -8.08 1.28
C ASP A 54 -2.04 -6.66 0.98
N PRO A 55 -2.27 -6.26 -0.29
CA PRO A 55 -2.83 -4.96 -0.59
C PRO A 55 -4.28 -4.84 -0.12
N LEU A 56 -4.63 -3.67 0.41
CA LEU A 56 -6.02 -3.35 0.75
C LEU A 56 -6.70 -2.65 -0.44
N PRO A 57 -8.00 -2.86 -0.67
CA PRO A 57 -8.75 -2.06 -1.62
C PRO A 57 -8.64 -0.56 -1.33
N GLY A 58 -8.43 0.22 -2.39
CA GLY A 58 -8.15 1.64 -2.31
C GLY A 58 -6.67 1.98 -2.07
N GLU A 59 -5.80 0.99 -1.91
CA GLU A 59 -4.36 1.24 -1.87
C GLU A 59 -3.80 1.49 -3.27
N MET A 60 -2.87 2.42 -3.33
CA MET A 60 -2.20 2.83 -4.56
C MET A 60 -0.70 2.70 -4.46
N TRP A 61 -0.09 2.40 -5.60
CA TRP A 61 1.35 2.42 -5.83
C TRP A 61 1.64 3.31 -7.03
N PHE A 62 2.64 4.16 -6.90
CA PHE A 62 3.14 4.94 -8.01
C PHE A 62 4.61 4.56 -8.25
N VAL A 63 4.88 4.07 -9.45
CA VAL A 63 6.22 3.69 -9.90
C VAL A 63 6.67 4.73 -10.93
N PRO A 64 7.68 5.54 -10.63
CA PRO A 64 8.22 6.49 -11.59
C PRO A 64 8.84 5.78 -12.80
N ALA A 65 8.86 6.45 -13.96
CA ALA A 65 9.54 5.96 -15.15
C ALA A 65 11.04 5.74 -14.89
N GLY A 66 11.58 4.67 -15.44
CA GLY A 66 12.99 4.31 -15.31
C GLY A 66 13.37 3.60 -14.00
N HIS A 67 12.45 3.51 -13.03
CA HIS A 67 12.70 2.80 -11.77
C HIS A 67 12.44 1.31 -11.91
N VAL A 68 13.22 0.50 -11.19
CA VAL A 68 13.09 -0.96 -11.14
C VAL A 68 12.07 -1.32 -10.07
N HIS A 69 10.89 -1.76 -10.50
CA HIS A 69 9.88 -2.31 -9.59
C HIS A 69 9.96 -3.84 -9.60
N ARG A 70 10.26 -4.43 -8.46
CA ARG A 70 10.22 -5.87 -8.23
C ARG A 70 9.10 -6.19 -7.26
N ALA A 71 8.42 -7.31 -7.51
CA ALA A 71 7.46 -7.86 -6.57
C ALA A 71 7.57 -9.39 -6.52
N GLU A 72 7.25 -9.93 -5.35
CA GLU A 72 7.06 -11.37 -5.13
C GLU A 72 5.71 -11.57 -4.44
N ALA A 73 4.93 -12.52 -4.93
CA ALA A 73 3.61 -12.86 -4.41
C ALA A 73 3.45 -14.37 -4.25
N LYS A 74 2.53 -14.78 -3.38
CA LYS A 74 2.13 -16.19 -3.21
C LYS A 74 0.61 -16.25 -3.21
N GLY A 75 0.08 -17.03 -4.15
CA GLY A 75 -1.33 -17.35 -4.26
C GLY A 75 -2.29 -16.16 -4.18
N GLY A 76 -3.48 -16.35 -4.69
CA GLY A 76 -4.53 -15.36 -4.60
C GLY A 76 -4.92 -14.73 -5.93
N SER A 77 -5.92 -13.86 -5.88
CA SER A 77 -6.41 -13.12 -7.04
C SER A 77 -6.64 -11.67 -6.66
N VAL A 78 -6.15 -10.74 -7.47
CA VAL A 78 -6.30 -9.30 -7.26
C VAL A 78 -6.81 -8.64 -8.51
N ARG A 79 -7.73 -7.69 -8.32
CA ARG A 79 -8.15 -6.78 -9.36
C ARG A 79 -7.61 -5.40 -9.07
N PHE A 80 -7.01 -4.77 -10.07
CA PHE A 80 -6.45 -3.44 -9.98
C PHE A 80 -6.62 -2.66 -11.29
N VAL A 81 -6.63 -1.34 -11.17
CA VAL A 81 -6.52 -0.41 -12.30
C VAL A 81 -5.08 0.03 -12.40
N GLU A 82 -4.50 -0.11 -13.58
CA GLU A 82 -3.19 0.41 -13.93
C GLU A 82 -3.35 1.59 -14.86
N ILE A 83 -2.74 2.73 -14.53
CA ILE A 83 -2.69 3.92 -15.39
C ILE A 83 -1.24 4.16 -15.80
N GLU A 84 -0.99 4.10 -17.10
CA GLU A 84 0.27 4.51 -17.70
C GLU A 84 0.24 6.03 -17.94
N ILE A 85 1.24 6.73 -17.40
CA ILE A 85 1.37 8.17 -17.46
C ILE A 85 2.66 8.49 -18.21
N PRO A 86 2.60 9.03 -19.44
CA PRO A 86 3.78 9.47 -20.16
C PRO A 86 4.62 10.47 -19.33
N SER A 87 5.94 10.28 -19.29
CA SER A 87 6.85 11.11 -18.49
C SER A 87 6.79 12.61 -18.85
N ALA A 88 6.35 12.92 -20.08
CA ALA A 88 6.14 14.30 -20.53
C ALA A 88 4.93 15.00 -19.87
N LEU A 89 3.99 14.23 -19.27
CA LEU A 89 2.78 14.78 -18.63
C LEU A 89 2.96 15.02 -17.14
N LEU A 90 3.87 14.32 -16.49
CA LEU A 90 4.08 14.41 -15.05
C LEU A 90 5.58 14.49 -14.75
N ALA A 91 6.03 15.64 -14.27
CA ALA A 91 7.37 15.78 -13.74
C ALA A 91 7.44 15.22 -12.32
N VAL A 92 8.27 14.20 -12.11
CA VAL A 92 8.55 13.67 -10.77
C VAL A 92 9.70 14.48 -10.17
N PRO A 93 9.49 15.19 -9.05
CA PRO A 93 10.56 15.96 -8.41
C PRO A 93 11.74 15.06 -8.02
N SER A 94 12.97 15.55 -8.21
CA SER A 94 14.16 14.84 -7.74
C SER A 94 14.08 14.63 -6.22
N GLY A 95 14.29 13.38 -5.78
CA GLY A 95 14.16 13.01 -4.37
C GLY A 95 12.71 12.81 -3.89
N ALA A 96 11.73 12.85 -4.80
CA ALA A 96 10.36 12.44 -4.46
C ALA A 96 10.36 10.94 -4.11
N ARG A 97 9.71 10.62 -2.98
CA ARG A 97 9.62 9.24 -2.53
C ARG A 97 8.57 8.47 -3.32
N PRO A 98 8.78 7.18 -3.52
CA PRO A 98 7.74 6.31 -4.06
C PRO A 98 6.46 6.42 -3.24
N ILE A 99 5.35 6.36 -3.94
CA ILE A 99 4.05 6.18 -3.30
C ILE A 99 3.82 4.67 -3.23
N ALA A 100 3.80 4.12 -2.02
CA ALA A 100 3.53 2.71 -1.79
C ALA A 100 2.47 2.57 -0.69
N ALA A 101 1.52 1.67 -0.91
CA ALA A 101 0.41 1.40 0.02
C ALA A 101 -0.33 2.68 0.47
N TYR A 102 -0.44 3.65 -0.41
CA TYR A 102 -1.05 4.96 -0.16
C TYR A 102 -2.56 4.89 -0.36
N GLN A 103 -3.30 5.48 0.56
CA GLN A 103 -4.75 5.57 0.47
C GLN A 103 -5.18 7.04 0.44
N ASP A 104 -5.85 7.43 -0.64
CA ASP A 104 -6.46 8.73 -0.82
C ASP A 104 -7.75 8.55 -1.63
N ARG A 105 -8.88 8.92 -1.02
CA ARG A 105 -10.20 8.72 -1.64
C ARG A 105 -10.40 9.57 -2.89
N MET A 106 -9.86 10.78 -2.90
CA MET A 106 -9.96 11.68 -4.06
C MET A 106 -9.17 11.09 -5.23
N MET A 107 -7.93 10.66 -4.97
CA MET A 107 -7.08 10.04 -5.99
C MET A 107 -7.70 8.74 -6.51
N ALA A 108 -8.24 7.89 -5.63
CA ALA A 108 -8.93 6.66 -6.03
C ALA A 108 -10.17 6.94 -6.91
N ALA A 109 -10.96 7.96 -6.57
CA ALA A 109 -12.10 8.38 -7.38
C ALA A 109 -11.66 8.89 -8.76
N LEU A 110 -10.57 9.68 -8.83
CA LEU A 110 -10.02 10.16 -10.10
C LEU A 110 -9.44 9.03 -10.95
N VAL A 111 -8.80 8.03 -10.34
CA VAL A 111 -8.34 6.83 -11.06
C VAL A 111 -9.53 6.08 -11.67
N ALA A 112 -10.61 5.90 -10.93
CA ALA A 112 -11.83 5.26 -11.44
C ALA A 112 -12.47 6.08 -12.58
N ALA A 113 -12.53 7.41 -12.45
CA ALA A 113 -13.05 8.31 -13.49
C ALA A 113 -12.18 8.28 -14.76
N VAL A 114 -10.85 8.22 -14.64
CA VAL A 114 -9.94 8.02 -15.79
C VAL A 114 -10.18 6.66 -16.45
N ALA A 115 -10.39 5.61 -15.66
CA ALA A 115 -10.70 4.28 -16.20
C ALA A 115 -12.06 4.21 -16.91
N ALA A 116 -13.01 5.08 -16.52
CA ALA A 116 -14.31 5.26 -17.17
C ALA A 116 -14.28 6.26 -18.34
N ASP A 117 -13.11 6.78 -18.71
CA ASP A 117 -12.90 7.80 -19.77
C ASP A 117 -13.70 9.09 -19.53
N GLU A 118 -13.87 9.52 -18.27
CA GLU A 118 -14.56 10.74 -17.92
C GLU A 118 -13.73 11.98 -18.28
N ALA A 119 -14.37 12.96 -18.92
CA ALA A 119 -13.71 14.17 -19.38
C ALA A 119 -13.10 14.98 -18.21
N GLY A 120 -11.83 15.40 -18.34
CA GLY A 120 -11.12 16.18 -17.35
C GLY A 120 -10.56 15.39 -16.16
N ALA A 121 -10.93 14.12 -15.98
CA ALA A 121 -10.43 13.28 -14.88
C ALA A 121 -8.92 13.11 -14.95
N GLY A 122 -8.35 12.98 -16.15
CA GLY A 122 -6.91 12.85 -16.35
C GLY A 122 -6.11 14.06 -15.89
N ASP A 123 -6.55 15.26 -16.23
CA ASP A 123 -5.89 16.50 -15.80
C ASP A 123 -5.98 16.69 -14.28
N ALA A 124 -7.14 16.39 -13.68
CA ALA A 124 -7.33 16.45 -12.24
C ALA A 124 -6.44 15.43 -11.50
N LEU A 125 -6.34 14.22 -12.03
CA LEU A 125 -5.44 13.17 -11.48
C LEU A 125 -3.97 13.60 -11.54
N LEU A 126 -3.52 14.13 -12.66
CA LEU A 126 -2.15 14.63 -12.84
C LEU A 126 -1.83 15.77 -11.86
N ALA A 127 -2.76 16.73 -11.69
CA ALA A 127 -2.58 17.82 -10.74
C ALA A 127 -2.45 17.31 -9.29
N LEU A 128 -3.31 16.38 -8.87
CA LEU A 128 -3.27 15.80 -7.53
C LEU A 128 -2.01 14.94 -7.30
N LEU A 129 -1.60 14.19 -8.31
CA LEU A 129 -0.34 13.41 -8.26
C LEU A 129 0.87 14.34 -8.12
N HIS A 130 0.93 15.40 -8.93
CA HIS A 130 2.02 16.37 -8.85
C HIS A 130 2.14 16.98 -7.45
N GLU A 131 1.03 17.43 -6.89
CA GLU A 131 0.99 17.98 -5.53
C GLU A 131 1.40 16.94 -4.48
N THR A 132 0.91 15.71 -4.60
CA THR A 132 1.24 14.61 -3.68
C THR A 132 2.72 14.27 -3.73
N LEU A 133 3.33 14.22 -4.92
CA LEU A 133 4.75 13.96 -5.09
C LEU A 133 5.61 15.12 -4.57
N ALA A 134 5.20 16.38 -4.82
CA ALA A 134 5.90 17.55 -4.32
C ALA A 134 5.98 17.58 -2.77
N ARG A 135 4.92 17.18 -2.10
CA ARG A 135 4.88 17.06 -0.63
C ARG A 135 5.74 15.91 -0.10
N ARG A 136 6.15 14.98 -0.95
CA ARG A 136 6.96 13.79 -0.59
C ARG A 136 8.44 13.95 -0.87
N VAL A 137 8.89 15.11 -1.32
CA VAL A 137 10.32 15.38 -1.49
C VAL A 137 11.00 15.38 -0.12
N ALA A 138 11.96 14.50 0.04
CA ALA A 138 12.77 14.43 1.25
C ALA A 138 14.15 13.85 0.94
N PRO A 139 15.16 14.19 1.74
CA PRO A 139 16.48 13.59 1.60
C PRO A 139 16.38 12.05 1.68
N PRO A 140 17.22 11.31 0.95
CA PRO A 140 17.26 9.86 1.04
C PRO A 140 17.59 9.41 2.46
N VAL A 141 17.15 8.20 2.82
CA VAL A 141 17.56 7.57 4.08
C VAL A 141 19.06 7.29 4.00
N PRO A 142 19.84 7.66 5.03
CA PRO A 142 21.27 7.34 5.04
C PRO A 142 21.51 5.82 4.89
N PRO A 143 22.50 5.40 4.07
CA PRO A 143 22.77 3.97 3.83
C PRO A 143 23.00 3.14 5.10
N ALA A 144 23.57 3.74 6.14
CA ALA A 144 23.78 3.08 7.43
C ALA A 144 22.47 2.86 8.23
N ILE A 145 21.40 3.56 7.88
CA ILE A 145 20.10 3.50 8.57
C ILE A 145 19.10 2.62 7.82
N ALA A 146 19.16 2.58 6.49
CA ALA A 146 18.19 1.86 5.67
C ALA A 146 18.02 0.38 6.10
N PRO A 147 19.08 -0.42 6.32
CA PRO A 147 18.93 -1.82 6.76
C PRO A 147 18.19 -1.94 8.09
N ARG A 148 18.42 -1.00 9.03
CA ARG A 148 17.73 -1.01 10.34
C ARG A 148 16.23 -0.76 10.21
N ILE A 149 15.82 0.04 9.23
CA ILE A 149 14.39 0.26 8.94
C ILE A 149 13.79 -1.01 8.33
N ASP A 150 14.51 -1.69 7.43
CA ASP A 150 14.07 -2.94 6.82
C ASP A 150 13.93 -4.04 7.89
N ASP A 151 14.88 -4.16 8.82
CA ASP A 151 14.83 -5.09 9.94
C ASP A 151 13.62 -4.81 10.85
N LEU A 152 13.37 -3.54 11.18
CA LEU A 152 12.20 -3.15 11.96
C LEU A 152 10.89 -3.46 11.24
N MET A 153 10.81 -3.22 9.93
CA MET A 153 9.62 -3.60 9.16
C MET A 153 9.36 -5.10 9.21
N ALA A 154 10.40 -5.92 9.14
CA ALA A 154 10.28 -7.38 9.27
C ALA A 154 9.87 -7.78 10.69
N SER A 155 10.47 -7.18 11.73
CA SER A 155 10.12 -7.41 13.13
C SER A 155 8.65 -7.08 13.42
N ILE A 156 8.17 -5.93 12.94
CA ILE A 156 6.75 -5.55 13.06
C ILE A 156 5.82 -6.63 12.51
N GLN A 157 6.16 -7.25 11.37
CA GLN A 157 5.33 -8.30 10.76
C GLN A 157 5.22 -9.56 11.62
N THR A 158 6.27 -9.90 12.36
CA THR A 158 6.27 -11.08 13.23
C THR A 158 5.59 -10.84 14.57
N GLN A 159 5.43 -9.58 14.99
CA GLN A 159 4.98 -9.18 16.33
C GLN A 159 3.69 -8.36 16.32
N LEU A 160 2.84 -8.48 15.29
CA LEU A 160 1.62 -7.65 15.15
C LEU A 160 0.66 -7.77 16.34
N GLU A 161 0.62 -8.93 17.00
CA GLU A 161 -0.27 -9.22 18.12
C GLU A 161 0.20 -8.54 19.41
N THR A 162 1.51 -8.30 19.52
CA THR A 162 2.11 -7.75 20.73
C THR A 162 2.01 -6.22 20.73
N PRO A 163 1.53 -5.59 21.82
CA PRO A 163 1.67 -4.17 21.97
C PRO A 163 3.14 -3.79 22.02
N ILE A 164 3.56 -2.91 21.11
CA ILE A 164 4.90 -2.35 21.10
C ILE A 164 4.79 -0.83 20.92
N THR A 165 5.53 -0.08 21.71
CA THR A 165 5.59 1.37 21.66
C THR A 165 6.63 1.85 20.65
N VAL A 166 6.55 3.11 20.26
CA VAL A 166 7.56 3.72 19.37
C VAL A 166 8.93 3.80 20.03
N GLU A 167 8.96 3.95 21.36
CA GLU A 167 10.15 3.93 22.18
C GLU A 167 10.84 2.57 22.15
N GLU A 168 10.09 1.48 22.27
CA GLU A 168 10.62 0.11 22.16
C GLU A 168 11.11 -0.18 20.74
N MET A 169 10.39 0.23 19.71
CA MET A 169 10.84 0.14 18.31
C MET A 169 12.15 0.90 18.08
N ALA A 170 12.28 2.09 18.67
CA ALA A 170 13.50 2.89 18.56
C ALA A 170 14.69 2.23 19.25
N ALA A 171 14.47 1.65 20.44
CA ALA A 171 15.48 0.91 21.18
C ALA A 171 15.95 -0.35 20.43
N GLU A 172 15.02 -1.10 19.82
CA GLU A 172 15.31 -2.31 19.04
C GLU A 172 16.31 -2.04 17.91
N VAL A 173 16.16 -0.90 17.22
CA VAL A 173 17.06 -0.52 16.11
C VAL A 173 18.18 0.42 16.50
N GLY A 174 18.34 0.69 17.80
CA GLY A 174 19.41 1.55 18.33
C GLY A 174 19.33 3.01 17.86
N MET A 175 18.12 3.57 17.81
CA MET A 175 17.84 4.95 17.39
C MET A 175 17.14 5.75 18.51
N SER A 176 17.26 7.07 18.47
CA SER A 176 16.32 7.92 19.21
C SER A 176 14.94 7.88 18.55
N VAL A 177 13.87 8.11 19.32
CA VAL A 177 12.48 8.14 18.83
C VAL A 177 12.32 9.11 17.64
N ASN A 178 12.89 10.32 17.75
CA ASN A 178 12.83 11.31 16.68
C ASN A 178 13.57 10.84 15.41
N SER A 179 14.74 10.22 15.57
CA SER A 179 15.50 9.66 14.46
C SER A 179 14.72 8.53 13.78
N LEU A 180 14.11 7.63 14.56
CA LEU A 180 13.28 6.57 14.04
C LEU A 180 12.10 7.14 13.26
N ILE A 181 11.26 7.99 13.85
CA ILE A 181 10.09 8.57 13.20
C ILE A 181 10.47 9.21 11.86
N THR A 182 11.54 10.03 11.86
CA THR A 182 11.98 10.76 10.68
C THR A 182 12.47 9.81 9.58
N ASN A 183 13.35 8.87 9.91
CA ASN A 183 13.93 7.98 8.90
C ASN A 183 12.97 6.90 8.44
N PHE A 184 12.12 6.39 9.32
CA PHE A 184 11.05 5.46 8.97
C PHE A 184 10.04 6.12 8.01
N ALA A 185 9.60 7.35 8.31
CA ALA A 185 8.75 8.11 7.42
C ALA A 185 9.47 8.45 6.09
N ARG A 186 10.76 8.65 6.10
CA ARG A 186 11.58 8.80 4.88
C ARG A 186 11.62 7.53 4.05
N ALA A 187 11.78 6.37 4.65
CA ALA A 187 11.84 5.10 3.95
C ALA A 187 10.49 4.66 3.38
N THR A 188 9.44 4.76 4.19
CA THR A 188 8.14 4.11 3.94
C THR A 188 7.01 5.06 3.56
N GLY A 189 7.14 6.35 3.86
CA GLY A 189 6.05 7.33 3.78
C GLY A 189 5.10 7.31 4.98
N TRP A 190 5.35 6.48 5.99
CA TRP A 190 4.53 6.29 7.19
C TRP A 190 5.34 6.55 8.46
N THR A 191 4.68 6.97 9.54
CA THR A 191 5.32 6.84 10.86
C THR A 191 5.31 5.36 11.29
N PRO A 192 6.19 4.91 12.22
CA PRO A 192 6.18 3.53 12.71
C PRO A 192 4.80 3.09 13.24
N ALA A 193 4.13 3.95 14.01
CA ALA A 193 2.79 3.67 14.54
C ALA A 193 1.72 3.55 13.45
N GLN A 194 1.78 4.39 12.41
CA GLN A 194 0.87 4.30 11.27
C GLN A 194 1.11 3.01 10.48
N TYR A 195 2.36 2.63 10.27
CA TYR A 195 2.74 1.40 9.59
C TYR A 195 2.24 0.18 10.36
N MET A 196 2.48 0.12 11.68
CA MET A 196 1.96 -0.93 12.56
C MET A 196 0.44 -1.07 12.45
N LEU A 197 -0.29 0.04 12.59
CA LEU A 197 -1.75 0.03 12.48
C LEU A 197 -2.21 -0.50 11.11
N HIS A 198 -1.52 -0.11 10.06
CA HIS A 198 -1.82 -0.55 8.70
C HIS A 198 -1.61 -2.06 8.53
N GLN A 199 -0.51 -2.60 9.06
CA GLN A 199 -0.24 -4.05 9.01
C GLN A 199 -1.25 -4.85 9.84
N ARG A 200 -1.66 -4.34 11.01
CA ARG A 200 -2.73 -4.95 11.82
C ARG A 200 -4.06 -4.99 11.08
N LEU A 201 -4.42 -3.91 10.39
CA LEU A 201 -5.63 -3.86 9.56
C LEU A 201 -5.58 -4.86 8.41
N ARG A 202 -4.45 -4.98 7.69
CA ARG A 202 -4.27 -5.97 6.63
C ARG A 202 -4.47 -7.39 7.16
N ARG A 203 -3.84 -7.73 8.28
CA ARG A 203 -4.00 -9.04 8.92
C ARG A 203 -5.44 -9.29 9.36
N ALA A 204 -6.13 -8.26 9.89
CA ALA A 204 -7.54 -8.37 10.25
C ALA A 204 -8.44 -8.60 9.03
N CYS A 205 -8.19 -7.91 7.93
CA CYS A 205 -8.89 -8.13 6.66
C CYS A 205 -8.72 -9.57 6.16
N TRP A 206 -7.51 -10.09 6.23
CA TRP A 206 -7.21 -11.47 5.84
C TRP A 206 -7.95 -12.47 6.74
N PHE A 207 -7.95 -12.30 8.08
CA PHE A 207 -8.70 -13.17 8.99
C PHE A 207 -10.21 -13.12 8.72
N LEU A 208 -10.76 -11.92 8.48
CA LEU A 208 -12.18 -11.74 8.17
C LEU A 208 -12.61 -12.49 6.90
N ALA A 209 -11.73 -12.51 5.88
CA ALA A 209 -11.98 -13.19 4.61
C ALA A 209 -11.82 -14.72 4.74
N ASN A 210 -10.82 -15.19 5.50
CA ASN A 210 -10.32 -16.57 5.41
C ASN A 210 -10.55 -17.43 6.67
N ARG A 211 -11.02 -16.83 7.77
CA ARG A 211 -11.17 -17.55 9.05
C ARG A 211 -12.57 -17.35 9.66
N PRO A 212 -13.17 -18.40 10.24
CA PRO A 212 -14.48 -18.32 10.89
C PRO A 212 -14.38 -17.75 12.32
N LEU A 213 -13.51 -16.76 12.54
CA LEU A 213 -13.33 -16.11 13.84
C LEU A 213 -14.33 -14.97 14.01
N SER A 214 -14.76 -14.71 15.25
CA SER A 214 -15.53 -13.51 15.59
C SER A 214 -14.68 -12.25 15.42
N VAL A 215 -15.32 -11.10 15.25
CA VAL A 215 -14.61 -9.81 15.14
C VAL A 215 -13.82 -9.48 16.41
N ALA A 216 -14.29 -9.92 17.57
CA ALA A 216 -13.60 -9.75 18.84
C ALA A 216 -12.31 -10.59 18.90
N GLU A 217 -12.37 -11.87 18.52
CA GLU A 217 -11.17 -12.73 18.43
C GLU A 217 -10.15 -12.17 17.44
N ILE A 218 -10.61 -11.69 16.28
CA ILE A 218 -9.74 -11.05 15.28
C ILE A 218 -9.08 -9.78 15.84
N ALA A 219 -9.81 -8.97 16.61
CA ALA A 219 -9.24 -7.78 17.23
C ALA A 219 -8.01 -8.14 18.09
N PHE A 220 -8.15 -9.12 18.97
CA PHE A 220 -7.05 -9.55 19.83
C PHE A 220 -5.93 -10.22 19.04
N ALA A 221 -6.25 -11.14 18.11
CA ALA A 221 -5.28 -11.84 17.27
C ALA A 221 -4.50 -10.92 16.29
N THR A 222 -4.90 -9.67 16.18
CA THR A 222 -4.25 -8.66 15.33
C THR A 222 -3.73 -7.46 16.11
N GLY A 223 -3.67 -7.57 17.45
CA GLY A 223 -3.06 -6.56 18.33
C GLY A 223 -3.90 -5.31 18.57
N PHE A 224 -5.21 -5.34 18.30
CA PHE A 224 -6.11 -4.27 18.73
C PHE A 224 -6.51 -4.48 20.18
N SER A 225 -6.55 -3.40 20.95
CA SER A 225 -6.89 -3.44 22.37
C SER A 225 -8.35 -3.84 22.66
N SER A 226 -9.24 -3.73 21.67
CA SER A 226 -10.65 -4.09 21.79
C SER A 226 -11.33 -4.22 20.44
N HIS A 227 -12.50 -4.88 20.40
CA HIS A 227 -13.43 -4.90 19.27
C HIS A 227 -13.76 -3.47 18.77
N ALA A 228 -14.05 -2.55 19.70
CA ALA A 228 -14.39 -1.17 19.35
C ALA A 228 -13.21 -0.45 18.65
N HIS A 229 -11.98 -0.69 19.10
CA HIS A 229 -10.77 -0.13 18.48
C HIS A 229 -10.59 -0.64 17.04
N LEU A 230 -10.76 -1.94 16.81
CA LEU A 230 -10.74 -2.52 15.46
C LEU A 230 -11.83 -1.89 14.57
N CYS A 231 -13.08 -1.82 15.05
CA CYS A 231 -14.19 -1.23 14.30
C CYS A 231 -13.94 0.24 13.94
N ALA A 232 -13.40 1.03 14.87
CA ALA A 232 -13.06 2.42 14.62
C ALA A 232 -11.95 2.57 13.57
N ALA A 233 -10.93 1.71 13.63
CA ALA A 233 -9.84 1.68 12.66
C ALA A 233 -10.35 1.32 11.25
N PHE A 234 -11.21 0.29 11.12
CA PHE A 234 -11.86 -0.09 9.87
C PHE A 234 -12.65 1.05 9.26
N ARG A 235 -13.58 1.66 10.02
CA ARG A 235 -14.38 2.79 9.52
C ARG A 235 -13.52 3.96 9.06
N ARG A 236 -12.48 4.30 9.83
CA ARG A 236 -11.59 5.41 9.51
C ARG A 236 -10.75 5.15 8.24
N LYS A 237 -10.23 3.92 8.06
CA LYS A 237 -9.30 3.59 6.99
C LYS A 237 -9.98 3.03 5.75
N LEU A 238 -10.98 2.16 5.93
CA LEU A 238 -11.63 1.43 4.84
C LEU A 238 -13.07 1.90 4.58
N ALA A 239 -13.59 2.85 5.36
CA ALA A 239 -14.95 3.39 5.26
C ALA A 239 -16.07 2.35 5.45
N MET A 240 -15.76 1.19 6.01
CA MET A 240 -16.69 0.10 6.27
C MET A 240 -16.40 -0.53 7.63
N SER A 241 -17.35 -1.32 8.13
CA SER A 241 -17.17 -2.13 9.33
C SER A 241 -16.48 -3.47 9.00
N PRO A 242 -15.89 -4.16 10.00
CA PRO A 242 -15.37 -5.51 9.81
C PRO A 242 -16.40 -6.51 9.29
N GLY A 243 -17.68 -6.37 9.70
CA GLY A 243 -18.78 -7.21 9.23
C GLY A 243 -19.09 -6.99 7.76
N GLU A 244 -19.17 -5.74 7.33
CA GLU A 244 -19.33 -5.37 5.92
C GLU A 244 -18.17 -5.85 5.07
N TRP A 245 -16.92 -5.73 5.58
CA TRP A 245 -15.75 -6.31 4.92
C TRP A 245 -15.87 -7.82 4.74
N ARG A 246 -16.28 -8.56 5.78
CA ARG A 246 -16.47 -10.01 5.69
C ARG A 246 -17.51 -10.40 4.63
N ALA A 247 -18.64 -9.69 4.59
CA ALA A 247 -19.68 -9.91 3.60
C ALA A 247 -19.17 -9.62 2.18
N PHE A 248 -18.47 -8.51 2.02
CA PHE A 248 -17.84 -8.12 0.77
C PHE A 248 -16.82 -9.15 0.28
N ALA A 249 -15.94 -9.65 1.14
CA ALA A 249 -14.94 -10.66 0.80
C ALA A 249 -15.57 -12.01 0.41
N LYS A 250 -16.66 -12.43 1.09
CA LYS A 250 -17.39 -13.66 0.77
C LYS A 250 -18.15 -13.57 -0.53
N GLY A 251 -18.93 -12.50 -0.75
CA GLY A 251 -19.71 -12.31 -1.97
C GLY A 251 -18.83 -12.24 -3.24
N ARG A 252 -17.55 -11.92 -3.08
CA ARG A 252 -16.58 -11.94 -4.18
C ARG A 252 -15.99 -13.32 -4.47
N ALA A 253 -15.77 -14.12 -3.45
CA ALA A 253 -15.33 -15.51 -3.65
C ALA A 253 -16.36 -16.34 -4.45
N GLU A 254 -17.64 -15.97 -4.34
CA GLU A 254 -18.74 -16.60 -5.08
C GLU A 254 -18.85 -16.12 -6.54
N LEU A 255 -18.30 -14.93 -6.87
CA LEU A 255 -18.30 -14.40 -8.25
C LEU A 255 -17.05 -14.83 -9.05
N ASP A 256 -16.01 -15.28 -8.35
CA ASP A 256 -14.73 -15.69 -8.93
C ASP A 256 -14.59 -17.22 -9.06
N GLY A 257 -15.57 -18.01 -8.59
CA GLY A 257 -15.65 -19.48 -8.68
C GLY A 257 -16.58 -19.91 -9.80
#